data_1a8ee6a2c1c957d8542c37fe03252182
#
_entry.id   1a8ee6a2c1c957d8542c37fe03252182
#
_cell.length_a   1.000
_cell.length_b   1.000
_cell.length_c   1.000
_cell.angle_alpha   90.00
_cell.angle_beta   90.00
_cell.angle_gamma   90.00
#
_symmetry.space_group_name_H-M   'P 1'
#
loop_
_entity.id
_entity.type
_entity.pdbx_description
1 polymer ?
#
loop_
_entity_poly.entity_id
_entity_poly.type
_entity_poly.pdbx_seq_one_letter_code
_entity_poly.pdbx_strand_id
1 'polypeptide(L)'
;SLIYASCFDTKSDEKWLTVDKAYDKFQEGLDKIFAELEEQVEVDKFIVCNGSKGNFRHDISKEYKANRTGEKPPILGKLHSLVKRKYRSHYGLGVETDDVVATLWKRVADKSGIDSVIIVSIDKDYKQFPCWFYDYHWKKKTLTKISEEEATINFYTQMIVGDSADNIKYCKGYGKVYA
;
A
#
# COMPACT_ATOMS: atom_id res chain seq x y z
N SER A 1 -1.30 5.64 0.09
CA SER A 1 -0.54 5.29 1.31
C SER A 1 -0.75 6.36 2.40
N LEU A 2 -0.51 5.99 3.67
CA LEU A 2 -0.62 6.92 4.81
C LEU A 2 0.30 8.14 4.63
N ILE A 3 1.56 7.91 4.23
CA ILE A 3 2.53 9.00 3.98
C ILE A 3 1.99 10.01 2.96
N TYR A 4 1.40 9.55 1.86
CA TYR A 4 0.83 10.44 0.85
C TYR A 4 -0.36 11.23 1.42
N ALA A 5 -1.28 10.57 2.10
CA ALA A 5 -2.45 11.21 2.72
C ALA A 5 -2.07 12.25 3.77
N SER A 6 -0.94 12.05 4.47
CA SER A 6 -0.43 12.97 5.48
C SER A 6 0.11 14.28 4.91
N CYS A 7 0.39 14.36 3.61
CA CYS A 7 0.88 15.58 2.98
C CYS A 7 -0.20 16.68 2.82
N PHE A 8 -1.48 16.32 2.91
CA PHE A 8 -2.58 17.24 2.60
C PHE A 8 -3.06 17.97 3.86
N ASP A 9 -3.28 19.28 3.74
CA ASP A 9 -4.05 20.02 4.73
C ASP A 9 -5.55 19.85 4.44
N THR A 10 -6.30 19.46 5.46
CA THR A 10 -7.75 19.30 5.40
C THR A 10 -8.49 20.37 6.20
N LYS A 11 -7.74 21.30 6.82
CA LYS A 11 -8.29 22.29 7.78
C LYS A 11 -8.07 23.73 7.36
N SER A 12 -7.25 23.98 6.33
CA SER A 12 -6.97 25.32 5.81
C SER A 12 -7.13 25.39 4.30
N ASP A 13 -7.04 26.58 3.73
CA ASP A 13 -7.06 26.79 2.28
C ASP A 13 -5.75 26.37 1.60
N GLU A 14 -4.71 26.07 2.37
CA GLU A 14 -3.46 25.53 1.85
C GLU A 14 -3.61 24.07 1.48
N LYS A 15 -3.27 23.73 0.23
CA LYS A 15 -3.35 22.35 -0.27
C LYS A 15 -2.38 21.40 0.42
N TRP A 16 -1.19 21.88 0.84
CA TRP A 16 -0.10 21.07 1.35
C TRP A 16 0.34 21.51 2.74
N LEU A 17 0.61 20.55 3.61
CA LEU A 17 1.24 20.80 4.91
C LEU A 17 2.75 21.05 4.78
N THR A 18 3.35 21.64 5.82
CA THR A 18 4.80 21.60 5.99
C THR A 18 5.27 20.18 6.30
N VAL A 19 6.57 19.90 6.17
CA VAL A 19 7.13 18.55 6.43
C VAL A 19 6.88 18.12 7.87
N ASP A 20 7.04 19.02 8.83
CA ASP A 20 6.88 18.72 10.25
C ASP A 20 5.41 18.40 10.59
N LYS A 21 4.48 19.26 10.17
CA LYS A 21 3.04 19.00 10.33
C LYS A 21 2.57 17.72 9.63
N ALA A 22 3.12 17.43 8.45
CA ALA A 22 2.83 16.20 7.73
C ALA A 22 3.39 14.97 8.43
N TYR A 23 4.54 15.11 9.09
CA TYR A 23 5.13 14.04 9.89
C TYR A 23 4.30 13.77 11.16
N ASP A 24 3.89 14.82 11.89
CA ASP A 24 3.02 14.69 13.05
C ASP A 24 1.70 14.01 12.67
N LYS A 25 1.08 14.43 11.57
CA LYS A 25 -0.13 13.79 11.04
C LYS A 25 0.08 12.33 10.64
N PHE A 26 1.27 12.00 10.10
CA PHE A 26 1.64 10.62 9.81
C PHE A 26 1.75 9.79 11.08
N GLN A 27 2.41 10.32 12.13
CA GLN A 27 2.54 9.64 13.41
C GLN A 27 1.18 9.40 14.07
N GLU A 28 0.35 10.43 14.18
CA GLU A 28 -1.01 10.31 14.72
C GLU A 28 -1.83 9.24 13.98
N GLY A 29 -1.72 9.21 12.63
CA GLY A 29 -2.40 8.22 11.81
C GLY A 29 -1.87 6.80 12.04
N LEU A 30 -0.56 6.67 12.22
CA LEU A 30 0.09 5.40 12.48
C LEU A 30 -0.28 4.87 13.88
N ASP A 31 -0.18 5.70 14.90
CA ASP A 31 -0.52 5.35 16.28
C ASP A 31 -1.98 4.91 16.40
N LYS A 32 -2.88 5.62 15.71
CA LYS A 32 -4.29 5.23 15.63
C LYS A 32 -4.51 3.88 14.96
N ILE A 33 -3.82 3.61 13.86
CA ILE A 33 -3.90 2.32 13.17
C ILE A 33 -3.41 1.19 14.11
N PHE A 34 -2.33 1.42 14.84
CA PHE A 34 -1.81 0.44 15.78
C PHE A 34 -2.77 0.21 16.95
N ALA A 35 -3.28 1.25 17.58
CA ALA A 35 -4.24 1.12 18.65
C ALA A 35 -5.46 0.28 18.22
N GLU A 36 -6.03 0.57 17.03
CA GLU A 36 -7.17 -0.16 16.49
C GLU A 36 -6.83 -1.63 16.12
N LEU A 37 -5.60 -1.90 15.70
CA LEU A 37 -5.15 -3.25 15.35
C LEU A 37 -4.83 -4.08 16.60
N GLU A 38 -4.19 -3.50 17.61
CA GLU A 38 -3.84 -4.15 18.87
C GLU A 38 -5.06 -4.55 19.72
N GLU A 39 -6.23 -3.93 19.48
CA GLU A 39 -7.50 -4.40 20.04
C GLU A 39 -7.93 -5.77 19.49
N GLN A 40 -7.39 -6.19 18.34
CA GLN A 40 -7.80 -7.40 17.62
C GLN A 40 -6.72 -8.48 17.61
N VAL A 41 -5.44 -8.09 17.67
CA VAL A 41 -4.31 -9.01 17.55
C VAL A 41 -3.05 -8.43 18.18
N GLU A 42 -2.23 -9.28 18.78
CA GLU A 42 -0.91 -8.92 19.28
C GLU A 42 0.07 -8.67 18.11
N VAL A 43 0.82 -7.57 18.17
CA VAL A 43 1.78 -7.16 17.14
C VAL A 43 3.19 -7.07 17.71
N ASP A 44 4.04 -8.02 17.39
CA ASP A 44 5.44 -8.04 17.84
C ASP A 44 6.30 -6.94 17.21
N LYS A 45 6.15 -6.75 15.92
CA LYS A 45 7.03 -5.88 15.10
C LYS A 45 6.29 -5.32 13.90
N PHE A 46 6.67 -4.12 13.50
CA PHE A 46 6.22 -3.56 12.23
C PHE A 46 7.38 -3.03 11.38
N ILE A 47 7.15 -2.95 10.09
CA ILE A 47 8.09 -2.42 9.09
C ILE A 47 7.33 -1.49 8.16
N VAL A 48 7.86 -0.29 7.97
CA VAL A 48 7.31 0.65 6.98
C VAL A 48 7.90 0.33 5.61
N CYS A 49 7.05 -0.05 4.67
CA CYS A 49 7.46 -0.35 3.29
C CYS A 49 7.34 0.88 2.41
N ASN A 50 8.37 1.15 1.63
CA ASN A 50 8.45 2.27 0.71
C ASN A 50 9.00 1.83 -0.64
N GLY A 51 8.37 2.30 -1.72
CA GLY A 51 8.94 2.26 -3.05
C GLY A 51 10.02 3.32 -3.26
N SER A 52 10.68 3.29 -4.39
CA SER A 52 11.65 4.31 -4.81
C SER A 52 11.14 5.13 -6.01
N LYS A 53 11.91 6.15 -6.36
CA LYS A 53 11.73 6.82 -7.65
C LYS A 53 12.20 5.87 -8.77
N GLY A 54 11.46 5.84 -9.85
CA GLY A 54 11.68 4.92 -10.96
C GLY A 54 10.94 3.59 -10.71
N ASN A 55 10.50 2.99 -11.79
CA ASN A 55 9.76 1.75 -11.76
C ASN A 55 10.00 1.04 -13.09
N PHE A 56 10.54 -0.16 -13.04
CA PHE A 56 10.85 -0.96 -14.22
C PHE A 56 9.64 -1.18 -15.14
N ARG A 57 8.40 -1.09 -14.61
CA ARG A 57 7.17 -1.23 -15.40
C ARG A 57 7.05 -0.15 -16.48
N HIS A 58 7.63 1.04 -16.29
CA HIS A 58 7.68 2.09 -17.33
C HIS A 58 8.62 1.74 -18.47
N ASP A 59 9.59 0.86 -18.25
CA ASP A 59 10.49 0.35 -19.32
C ASP A 59 9.76 -0.72 -20.15
N ILE A 60 8.86 -1.48 -19.52
CA ILE A 60 8.04 -2.50 -20.16
C ILE A 60 6.86 -1.86 -20.93
N SER A 61 6.18 -0.88 -20.32
CA SER A 61 5.01 -0.23 -20.90
C SER A 61 4.99 1.27 -20.63
N LYS A 62 4.99 2.06 -21.70
CA LYS A 62 4.85 3.52 -21.61
C LYS A 62 3.44 3.97 -21.20
N GLU A 63 2.45 3.09 -21.36
CA GLU A 63 1.06 3.35 -20.96
C GLU A 63 0.83 3.16 -19.46
N TYR A 64 1.73 2.44 -18.78
CA TYR A 64 1.62 2.18 -17.34
C TYR A 64 1.54 3.48 -16.54
N LYS A 65 0.44 3.66 -15.80
CA LYS A 65 0.15 4.86 -14.99
C LYS A 65 0.19 6.20 -15.77
N ALA A 66 0.13 6.19 -17.10
CA ALA A 66 0.18 7.41 -17.93
C ALA A 66 -1.04 8.32 -17.71
N ASN A 67 -2.16 7.77 -17.22
CA ASN A 67 -3.36 8.51 -16.84
C ASN A 67 -3.22 9.28 -15.50
N ARG A 68 -2.13 9.11 -14.76
CA ARG A 68 -1.89 9.79 -13.48
C ARG A 68 -1.27 11.17 -13.72
N THR A 69 -2.11 12.16 -13.96
CA THR A 69 -1.70 13.57 -14.26
C THR A 69 -1.72 14.47 -13.02
N GLY A 70 -2.13 13.97 -11.85
CA GLY A 70 -2.25 14.74 -10.63
C GLY A 70 -0.90 15.27 -10.11
N GLU A 71 -0.92 16.51 -9.60
CA GLU A 71 0.24 17.11 -8.94
C GLU A 71 0.60 16.33 -7.67
N LYS A 72 1.87 15.99 -7.54
CA LYS A 72 2.39 15.33 -6.33
C LYS A 72 2.72 16.38 -5.26
N PRO A 73 2.43 16.08 -3.97
CA PRO A 73 2.82 16.96 -2.88
C PRO A 73 4.32 17.29 -2.95
N PRO A 74 4.72 18.56 -2.94
CA PRO A 74 6.14 18.95 -3.06
C PRO A 74 7.00 18.45 -1.89
N ILE A 75 6.36 18.24 -0.74
CA ILE A 75 7.01 17.73 0.48
C ILE A 75 7.14 16.19 0.53
N LEU A 76 6.48 15.47 -0.37
CA LEU A 76 6.35 14.01 -0.31
C LEU A 76 7.70 13.29 -0.21
N GLY A 77 8.70 13.71 -1.01
CA GLY A 77 10.03 13.12 -0.98
C GLY A 77 10.77 13.37 0.35
N LYS A 78 10.59 14.55 0.94
CA LYS A 78 11.17 14.90 2.25
C LYS A 78 10.51 14.09 3.36
N LEU A 79 9.18 13.94 3.33
CA LEU A 79 8.43 13.15 4.30
C LEU A 79 8.82 11.66 4.22
N HIS A 80 8.93 11.07 3.03
CA HIS A 80 9.44 9.71 2.86
C HIS A 80 10.84 9.55 3.47
N SER A 81 11.74 10.49 3.25
CA SER A 81 13.09 10.47 3.80
C SER A 81 13.09 10.56 5.32
N LEU A 82 12.20 11.34 5.91
CA LEU A 82 12.06 11.50 7.36
C LEU A 82 11.51 10.21 7.98
N VAL A 83 10.41 9.66 7.46
CA VAL A 83 9.83 8.40 7.92
C VAL A 83 10.86 7.27 7.85
N LYS A 84 11.62 7.18 6.75
CA LYS A 84 12.67 6.17 6.57
C LYS A 84 13.79 6.25 7.62
N ARG A 85 14.09 7.43 8.14
CA ARG A 85 15.10 7.61 9.20
C ARG A 85 14.57 7.33 10.59
N LYS A 86 13.26 7.55 10.80
CA LYS A 86 12.63 7.45 12.12
C LYS A 86 12.07 6.07 12.42
N TYR A 87 11.73 5.30 11.39
CA TYR A 87 11.14 3.98 11.54
C TYR A 87 11.98 2.90 10.87
N ARG A 88 11.87 1.66 11.36
CA ARG A 88 12.40 0.50 10.65
C ARG A 88 11.71 0.41 9.30
N SER A 89 12.44 0.73 8.25
CA SER A 89 11.91 0.83 6.90
C SER A 89 12.58 -0.16 5.96
N HIS A 90 11.79 -0.70 5.03
CA HIS A 90 12.30 -1.46 3.90
C HIS A 90 11.94 -0.75 2.60
N TYR A 91 12.88 -0.72 1.66
CA TYR A 91 12.65 -0.09 0.35
C TYR A 91 13.42 -0.81 -0.74
N GLY A 92 12.88 -0.76 -1.96
CA GLY A 92 13.55 -1.29 -3.16
C GLY A 92 13.90 -0.17 -4.13
N LEU A 93 15.00 -0.32 -4.87
CA LEU A 93 15.38 0.58 -5.96
C LEU A 93 14.72 0.13 -7.26
N GLY A 94 14.14 1.07 -8.01
CA GLY A 94 13.50 0.78 -9.30
C GLY A 94 12.22 -0.06 -9.23
N VAL A 95 11.63 -0.19 -8.04
CA VAL A 95 10.42 -0.97 -7.79
C VAL A 95 9.39 -0.16 -7.00
N GLU A 96 8.15 -0.56 -7.03
CA GLU A 96 7.07 0.05 -6.26
C GLU A 96 7.01 -0.49 -4.82
N THR A 97 6.22 0.18 -3.98
CA THR A 97 5.99 -0.27 -2.59
C THR A 97 5.42 -1.68 -2.55
N ASP A 98 4.57 -2.02 -3.52
CA ASP A 98 3.89 -3.30 -3.58
C ASP A 98 4.87 -4.46 -3.82
N ASP A 99 5.89 -4.23 -4.64
CA ASP A 99 6.98 -5.20 -4.86
C ASP A 99 7.80 -5.43 -3.57
N VAL A 100 8.01 -4.36 -2.81
CA VAL A 100 8.72 -4.43 -1.52
C VAL A 100 7.90 -5.22 -0.51
N VAL A 101 6.59 -4.95 -0.42
CA VAL A 101 5.68 -5.68 0.47
C VAL A 101 5.60 -7.15 0.07
N ALA A 102 5.44 -7.45 -1.22
CA ALA A 102 5.41 -8.82 -1.75
C ALA A 102 6.66 -9.61 -1.38
N THR A 103 7.84 -8.97 -1.54
CA THR A 103 9.14 -9.60 -1.22
C THR A 103 9.26 -9.88 0.27
N LEU A 104 8.85 -8.94 1.13
CA LEU A 104 8.89 -9.13 2.58
C LEU A 104 7.86 -10.17 3.04
N TRP A 105 6.64 -10.07 2.54
CA TRP A 105 5.60 -11.06 2.81
C TRP A 105 6.11 -12.47 2.50
N LYS A 106 6.62 -12.69 1.29
CA LYS A 106 7.14 -14.01 0.88
C LYS A 106 8.22 -14.52 1.82
N ARG A 107 9.19 -13.65 2.17
CA ARG A 107 10.30 -14.01 3.08
C ARG A 107 9.83 -14.39 4.48
N VAL A 108 8.84 -13.67 5.03
CA VAL A 108 8.32 -13.95 6.37
C VAL A 108 7.42 -15.18 6.34
N ALA A 109 6.53 -15.28 5.33
CA ALA A 109 5.65 -16.41 5.16
C ALA A 109 6.40 -17.73 5.00
N ASP A 110 7.49 -17.75 4.20
CA ASP A 110 8.33 -18.94 4.03
C ASP A 110 9.03 -19.37 5.32
N LYS A 111 9.38 -18.41 6.17
CA LYS A 111 10.11 -18.67 7.41
C LYS A 111 9.21 -19.02 8.58
N SER A 112 8.06 -18.37 8.70
CA SER A 112 7.23 -18.38 9.91
C SER A 112 5.76 -18.70 9.65
N GLY A 113 5.39 -18.97 8.40
CA GLY A 113 4.03 -19.24 7.97
C GLY A 113 3.24 -17.94 7.61
N ILE A 114 2.21 -18.11 6.81
CA ILE A 114 1.36 -17.01 6.31
C ILE A 114 0.61 -16.30 7.44
N ASP A 115 0.30 -17.00 8.52
CA ASP A 115 -0.42 -16.47 9.68
C ASP A 115 0.43 -15.52 10.54
N SER A 116 1.75 -15.47 10.30
CA SER A 116 2.68 -14.56 10.99
C SER A 116 2.78 -13.18 10.32
N VAL A 117 2.01 -12.93 9.27
CA VAL A 117 2.08 -11.68 8.50
C VAL A 117 0.74 -10.96 8.53
N ILE A 118 0.78 -9.68 8.90
CA ILE A 118 -0.33 -8.75 8.75
C ILE A 118 0.09 -7.67 7.75
N ILE A 119 -0.60 -7.57 6.62
CA ILE A 119 -0.43 -6.43 5.70
C ILE A 119 -1.44 -5.35 6.08
N VAL A 120 -0.93 -4.17 6.40
CA VAL A 120 -1.73 -3.00 6.81
C VAL A 120 -1.80 -2.02 5.65
N SER A 121 -2.93 -1.92 4.98
CA SER A 121 -3.11 -1.07 3.80
C SER A 121 -4.58 -0.78 3.51
N ILE A 122 -4.84 0.25 2.72
CA ILE A 122 -6.15 0.49 2.08
C ILE A 122 -6.20 -0.03 0.65
N ASP A 123 -5.08 -0.53 0.14
CA ASP A 123 -4.98 -1.01 -1.23
C ASP A 123 -5.48 -2.45 -1.34
N LYS A 124 -6.46 -2.64 -2.20
CA LYS A 124 -7.08 -3.96 -2.44
C LYS A 124 -6.13 -4.97 -3.06
N ASP A 125 -5.08 -4.50 -3.75
CA ASP A 125 -4.17 -5.36 -4.49
C ASP A 125 -3.35 -6.28 -3.56
N TYR A 126 -3.20 -5.90 -2.30
CA TYR A 126 -2.60 -6.77 -1.29
C TYR A 126 -3.45 -8.00 -0.91
N LYS A 127 -4.72 -8.05 -1.29
CA LYS A 127 -5.56 -9.26 -1.13
C LYS A 127 -5.17 -10.40 -2.07
N GLN A 128 -4.15 -10.22 -2.89
CA GLN A 128 -3.50 -11.27 -3.68
C GLN A 128 -2.48 -12.08 -2.87
N PHE A 129 -2.24 -11.72 -1.60
CA PHE A 129 -1.33 -12.45 -0.73
C PHE A 129 -2.12 -13.16 0.37
N PRO A 130 -1.95 -14.48 0.55
CA PRO A 130 -2.53 -15.19 1.69
C PRO A 130 -1.83 -14.74 2.99
N CYS A 131 -2.55 -13.98 3.80
CA CYS A 131 -2.07 -13.40 5.05
C CYS A 131 -3.23 -12.80 5.84
N TRP A 132 -2.95 -12.24 7.01
CA TRP A 132 -3.86 -11.30 7.62
C TRP A 132 -3.75 -9.95 6.92
N PHE A 133 -4.88 -9.35 6.59
CA PHE A 133 -4.98 -8.04 5.94
C PHE A 133 -5.81 -7.09 6.80
N TYR A 134 -5.20 -5.98 7.23
CA TYR A 134 -5.90 -4.91 7.95
C TYR A 134 -6.17 -3.73 7.03
N ASP A 135 -7.46 -3.52 6.69
CA ASP A 135 -7.91 -2.36 5.92
C ASP A 135 -8.20 -1.20 6.87
N TYR A 136 -7.25 -0.26 7.00
CA TYR A 136 -7.39 0.91 7.86
C TYR A 136 -8.25 2.04 7.24
N HIS A 137 -8.94 1.78 6.12
CA HIS A 137 -9.87 2.76 5.58
C HIS A 137 -10.98 3.05 6.60
N TRP A 138 -11.25 4.35 6.86
CA TRP A 138 -12.13 4.82 7.92
C TRP A 138 -13.52 4.18 7.97
N LYS A 139 -14.02 3.69 6.83
CA LYS A 139 -15.30 2.95 6.73
C LYS A 139 -15.18 1.46 6.98
N LYS A 140 -13.97 0.91 7.00
CA LYS A 140 -13.76 -0.54 7.05
C LYS A 140 -13.17 -0.97 8.38
N LYS A 141 -11.94 -0.58 8.67
CA LYS A 141 -11.20 -0.91 9.90
C LYS A 141 -11.34 -2.39 10.28
N THR A 142 -11.13 -3.26 9.31
CA THR A 142 -11.36 -4.70 9.46
C THR A 142 -10.07 -5.47 9.29
N LEU A 143 -9.80 -6.37 10.23
CA LEU A 143 -8.80 -7.42 10.10
C LEU A 143 -9.46 -8.65 9.46
N THR A 144 -8.96 -9.06 8.31
CA THR A 144 -9.51 -10.19 7.55
C THR A 144 -8.40 -11.18 7.21
N LYS A 145 -8.65 -12.46 7.40
CA LYS A 145 -7.74 -13.52 6.92
C LYS A 145 -8.02 -13.75 5.43
N ILE A 146 -7.01 -13.64 4.61
CA ILE A 146 -7.07 -13.96 3.18
C ILE A 146 -6.49 -15.36 3.01
N SER A 147 -7.31 -16.29 2.56
CA SER A 147 -6.88 -17.66 2.27
C SER A 147 -6.08 -17.73 0.96
N GLU A 148 -5.39 -18.86 0.73
CA GLU A 148 -4.67 -19.11 -0.52
C GLU A 148 -5.62 -19.14 -1.73
N GLU A 149 -6.81 -19.68 -1.55
CA GLU A 149 -7.86 -19.72 -2.58
C GLU A 149 -8.34 -18.29 -2.92
N GLU A 150 -8.70 -17.51 -1.91
CA GLU A 150 -9.13 -16.12 -2.09
C GLU A 150 -8.04 -15.26 -2.74
N ALA A 151 -6.79 -15.40 -2.31
CA ALA A 151 -5.65 -14.70 -2.89
C ALA A 151 -5.48 -15.04 -4.39
N THR A 152 -5.60 -16.32 -4.72
CA THR A 152 -5.53 -16.83 -6.10
C THR A 152 -6.67 -16.28 -6.95
N ILE A 153 -7.89 -16.30 -6.45
CA ILE A 153 -9.07 -15.74 -7.13
C ILE A 153 -8.87 -14.23 -7.37
N ASN A 154 -8.44 -13.49 -6.35
CA ASN A 154 -8.19 -12.05 -6.49
C ASN A 154 -7.12 -11.73 -7.54
N PHE A 155 -6.05 -12.52 -7.58
CA PHE A 155 -4.98 -12.37 -8.58
C PHE A 155 -5.50 -12.58 -10.01
N TYR A 156 -6.15 -13.72 -10.28
CA TYR A 156 -6.66 -14.00 -11.63
C TYR A 156 -7.80 -13.06 -12.03
N THR A 157 -8.65 -12.68 -11.09
CA THR A 157 -9.70 -11.67 -11.33
C THR A 157 -9.09 -10.37 -11.80
N GLN A 158 -8.03 -9.89 -11.15
CA GLN A 158 -7.37 -8.65 -11.55
C GLN A 158 -6.68 -8.78 -12.91
N MET A 159 -6.08 -9.93 -13.23
CA MET A 159 -5.53 -10.18 -14.56
C MET A 159 -6.57 -10.09 -15.67
N ILE A 160 -7.79 -10.58 -15.43
CA ILE A 160 -8.88 -10.55 -16.40
C ILE A 160 -9.51 -9.16 -16.50
N VAL A 161 -9.78 -8.53 -15.37
CA VAL A 161 -10.48 -7.24 -15.29
C VAL A 161 -9.58 -6.06 -15.62
N GLY A 162 -8.24 -6.22 -15.48
CA GLY A 162 -7.28 -5.14 -15.60
C GLY A 162 -7.33 -4.17 -14.41
N ASP A 163 -6.60 -3.07 -14.51
CA ASP A 163 -6.59 -2.01 -13.52
C ASP A 163 -6.62 -0.63 -14.18
N SER A 164 -7.75 0.04 -14.07
CA SER A 164 -7.94 1.38 -14.63
C SER A 164 -7.10 2.44 -13.90
N ALA A 165 -6.78 2.24 -12.62
CA ALA A 165 -5.95 3.16 -11.86
C ALA A 165 -4.49 3.15 -12.35
N ASP A 166 -4.04 2.01 -12.86
CA ASP A 166 -2.71 1.78 -13.41
C ASP A 166 -2.68 1.83 -14.94
N ASN A 167 -3.83 2.14 -15.56
CA ASN A 167 -4.01 2.14 -17.02
C ASN A 167 -3.71 0.78 -17.66
N ILE A 168 -4.03 -0.29 -16.95
CA ILE A 168 -3.93 -1.68 -17.45
C ILE A 168 -5.29 -2.08 -18.00
N LYS A 169 -5.32 -2.43 -19.30
CA LYS A 169 -6.56 -2.81 -19.99
C LYS A 169 -6.99 -4.22 -19.57
N TYR A 170 -8.29 -4.40 -19.50
CA TYR A 170 -8.92 -5.71 -19.28
C TYR A 170 -8.87 -6.58 -20.54
N CYS A 171 -9.08 -7.87 -20.38
CA CYS A 171 -9.27 -8.79 -21.52
C CYS A 171 -10.55 -8.42 -22.25
N LYS A 172 -10.45 -8.13 -23.55
CA LYS A 172 -11.60 -7.71 -24.37
C LYS A 172 -12.69 -8.77 -24.33
N GLY A 173 -13.91 -8.37 -23.98
CA GLY A 173 -15.08 -9.25 -23.86
C GLY A 173 -15.29 -9.86 -22.47
N TYR A 174 -14.35 -9.68 -21.53
CA TYR A 174 -14.42 -10.20 -20.16
C TYR A 174 -14.31 -9.04 -19.19
N GLY A 175 -15.42 -8.52 -18.73
CA GLY A 175 -15.49 -7.51 -17.68
C GLY A 175 -15.81 -8.16 -16.32
N LYS A 176 -16.06 -7.32 -15.30
CA LYS A 176 -16.37 -7.75 -13.91
C LYS A 176 -17.53 -8.76 -13.79
N VAL A 177 -18.35 -8.92 -14.81
CA VAL A 177 -19.48 -9.88 -14.80
C VAL A 177 -19.01 -11.30 -15.09
N TYR A 178 -17.81 -11.48 -15.65
CA TYR A 178 -17.26 -12.78 -16.04
C TYR A 178 -15.99 -13.18 -15.28
N ALA A 179 -15.56 -12.35 -14.33
CA ALA A 179 -14.36 -12.57 -13.50
C ALA A 179 -14.73 -13.15 -12.07
#